data_7158a02a8281fd9722beb21c53f1c862
#
_entry.id   7158a02a8281fd9722beb21c53f1c862
#
_cell.length_a   1.000
_cell.length_b   1.000
_cell.length_c   1.000
_cell.angle_alpha   90.00
_cell.angle_beta   90.00
_cell.angle_gamma   90.00
#
_symmetry.space_group_name_H-M   'P 1'
#
loop_
_entity.id
_entity.type
_entity.pdbx_description
1 polymer ?
#
loop_
_entity_poly.entity_id
_entity_poly.type
_entity_poly.pdbx_seq_one_letter_code
_entity_poly.pdbx_strand_id
1 'polypeptide(L)'
;DTLRRDGHRFFRETGARMRHLNPSLTRSMLRLRFHSGRASADTRARAGGWSRGRRMLYAVASPAFPLLRLRAMWPGLRVHPARAEMPVIAPLLALTLVLDAVAQATGFAFGAGRSAVKAGLYDLDREPHLDAADRARFMA
;
A
#
# COMPACT_ATOMS: atom_id res chain seq x y z
N ASP A 1 3.17 12.55 13.45
CA ASP A 1 4.00 12.86 14.63
C ASP A 1 3.88 14.31 15.12
N THR A 2 3.39 15.26 14.31
CA THR A 2 3.15 16.66 14.72
C THR A 2 2.15 16.71 15.85
N LEU A 3 1.00 16.08 15.72
CA LEU A 3 -0.03 16.08 16.76
C LEU A 3 0.47 15.53 18.12
N ARG A 4 1.34 14.52 18.11
CA ARG A 4 1.94 14.02 19.37
C ARG A 4 2.91 15.02 19.97
N ARG A 5 3.68 15.75 19.14
CA ARG A 5 4.55 16.84 19.62
C ARG A 5 3.77 18.00 20.20
N ASP A 6 2.58 18.27 19.65
CA ASP A 6 1.68 19.32 20.13
C ASP A 6 0.86 18.90 21.35
N GLY A 7 1.18 17.74 21.97
CA GLY A 7 0.57 17.25 23.19
C GLY A 7 -0.76 16.51 23.00
N HIS A 8 -1.21 16.29 21.75
CA HIS A 8 -2.47 15.55 21.50
C HIS A 8 -2.33 14.08 21.88
N ARG A 9 -3.30 13.56 22.60
CA ARG A 9 -3.42 12.15 22.95
C ARG A 9 -4.27 11.44 21.90
N PHE A 10 -3.74 10.35 21.34
CA PHE A 10 -4.51 9.50 20.43
C PHE A 10 -5.32 8.52 21.26
N PHE A 11 -6.61 8.47 21.00
CA PHE A 11 -7.52 7.51 21.57
C PHE A 11 -7.94 6.49 20.50
N ARG A 12 -7.91 5.22 20.84
CA ARG A 12 -8.43 4.16 19.99
C ARG A 12 -9.81 3.77 20.47
N GLU A 13 -10.83 4.19 19.71
CA GLU A 13 -12.20 3.76 19.97
C GLU A 13 -12.39 2.33 19.45
N THR A 14 -12.54 1.38 20.37
CA THR A 14 -12.68 -0.05 20.04
C THR A 14 -14.09 -0.41 19.55
N GLY A 15 -15.09 0.42 19.85
CA GLY A 15 -16.46 0.28 19.36
C GLY A 15 -16.68 0.81 17.96
N ALA A 16 -15.77 1.66 17.45
CA ALA A 16 -15.88 2.21 16.11
C ALA A 16 -15.55 1.13 15.06
N ARG A 17 -16.58 0.65 14.39
CA ARG A 17 -16.45 -0.31 13.30
C ARG A 17 -16.68 0.38 11.96
N MET A 18 -15.72 0.28 11.05
CA MET A 18 -15.84 0.78 9.69
C MET A 18 -15.75 -0.39 8.70
N ARG A 19 -16.71 -0.48 7.80
CA ARG A 19 -16.61 -1.40 6.63
C ARG A 19 -15.74 -0.71 5.59
N HIS A 20 -14.58 -1.25 5.35
CA HIS A 20 -13.68 -0.76 4.31
C HIS A 20 -13.81 -1.62 3.07
N LEU A 21 -14.25 -1.02 1.98
CA LEU A 21 -14.36 -1.69 0.70
C LEU A 21 -13.07 -1.46 -0.10
N ASN A 22 -12.36 -2.53 -0.36
CA ASN A 22 -11.17 -2.50 -1.21
C ASN A 22 -11.57 -2.77 -2.67
N PRO A 23 -10.83 -2.25 -3.66
CA PRO A 23 -10.97 -2.68 -5.04
C PRO A 23 -10.82 -4.20 -5.15
N SER A 24 -11.84 -4.91 -5.64
CA SER A 24 -11.81 -6.36 -5.84
C SER A 24 -11.33 -6.76 -7.23
N LEU A 25 -11.38 -5.85 -8.21
CA LEU A 25 -10.77 -6.10 -9.50
C LEU A 25 -9.24 -6.08 -9.40
N THR A 26 -8.58 -7.18 -9.71
CA THR A 26 -7.11 -7.33 -9.65
C THR A 26 -6.38 -6.21 -10.39
N ARG A 27 -6.84 -5.83 -11.58
CA ARG A 27 -6.26 -4.72 -12.35
C ARG A 27 -6.31 -3.40 -11.58
N SER A 28 -7.42 -3.09 -10.94
CA SER A 28 -7.60 -1.88 -10.15
C SER A 28 -6.74 -1.89 -8.90
N MET A 29 -6.71 -3.02 -8.21
CA MET A 29 -5.87 -3.23 -7.03
C MET A 29 -4.38 -3.05 -7.34
N LEU A 30 -3.87 -3.63 -8.42
CA LEU A 30 -2.47 -3.48 -8.81
C LEU A 30 -2.13 -2.03 -9.17
N ARG A 31 -3.00 -1.32 -9.89
CA ARG A 31 -2.80 0.10 -10.23
C ARG A 31 -2.82 0.99 -9.00
N LEU A 32 -3.80 0.82 -8.12
CA LEU A 32 -3.88 1.55 -6.85
C LEU A 32 -2.60 1.33 -6.04
N ARG A 33 -2.16 0.08 -5.94
CA ARG A 33 -0.96 -0.29 -5.19
C ARG A 33 0.30 0.41 -5.72
N PHE A 34 0.47 0.42 -7.05
CA PHE A 34 1.58 1.14 -7.68
C PHE A 34 1.53 2.65 -7.36
N HIS A 35 0.37 3.29 -7.56
CA HIS A 35 0.24 4.72 -7.32
C HIS A 35 0.42 5.09 -5.85
N SER A 36 -0.15 4.32 -4.93
CA SER A 36 0.01 4.52 -3.50
C SER A 36 1.46 4.31 -3.04
N GLY A 37 2.13 3.27 -3.52
CA GLY A 37 3.53 2.99 -3.21
C GLY A 37 4.47 4.12 -3.69
N ARG A 38 4.26 4.59 -4.92
CA ARG A 38 5.03 5.69 -5.51
C ARG A 38 4.83 7.00 -4.74
N ALA A 39 3.58 7.36 -4.45
CA ALA A 39 3.26 8.55 -3.68
C ALA A 39 3.83 8.50 -2.26
N SER A 40 3.70 7.37 -1.58
CA SER A 40 4.22 7.17 -0.22
C SER A 40 5.74 7.27 -0.14
N ALA A 41 6.47 6.79 -1.14
CA ALA A 41 7.93 6.90 -1.21
C ALA A 41 8.36 8.36 -1.33
N ASP A 42 7.75 9.13 -2.22
CA ASP A 42 8.05 10.55 -2.38
C ASP A 42 7.67 11.36 -1.12
N THR A 43 6.52 11.09 -0.54
CA THR A 43 6.08 11.73 0.71
C THR A 43 7.09 11.51 1.84
N ARG A 44 7.58 10.27 2.01
CA ARG A 44 8.62 9.97 3.02
C ARG A 44 9.91 10.72 2.74
N ALA A 45 10.34 10.77 1.48
CA ALA A 45 11.57 11.47 1.10
C ALA A 45 11.44 12.98 1.33
N ARG A 46 10.30 13.58 1.03
CA ARG A 46 10.02 15.01 1.28
C ARG A 46 9.93 15.32 2.76
N ALA A 47 9.12 14.56 3.49
CA ALA A 47 8.94 14.75 4.94
C ALA A 47 10.27 14.59 5.72
N GLY A 48 11.15 13.73 5.25
CA GLY A 48 12.48 13.52 5.83
C GLY A 48 13.56 14.49 5.33
N GLY A 49 13.25 15.39 4.41
CA GLY A 49 14.24 16.32 3.83
C GLY A 49 15.38 15.60 3.09
N TRP A 50 15.10 14.46 2.43
CA TRP A 50 16.16 13.62 1.87
C TRP A 50 16.84 14.30 0.68
N SER A 51 18.18 14.29 0.71
CA SER A 51 19.00 14.71 -0.43
C SER A 51 18.78 13.79 -1.65
N ARG A 52 19.13 14.28 -2.83
CA ARG A 52 19.06 13.48 -4.08
C ARG A 52 19.85 12.17 -3.97
N GLY A 53 21.06 12.21 -3.40
CA GLY A 53 21.87 11.00 -3.20
C GLY A 53 21.19 9.97 -2.32
N ARG A 54 20.57 10.38 -1.20
CA ARG A 54 19.79 9.49 -0.34
C ARG A 54 18.58 8.91 -1.05
N ARG A 55 17.85 9.70 -1.84
CA ARG A 55 16.71 9.22 -2.65
C ARG A 55 17.16 8.17 -3.66
N MET A 56 18.26 8.38 -4.37
CA MET A 56 18.81 7.41 -5.32
C MET A 56 19.29 6.13 -4.64
N LEU A 57 19.92 6.22 -3.48
CA LEU A 57 20.30 5.06 -2.68
C LEU A 57 19.07 4.19 -2.34
N TYR A 58 17.99 4.80 -1.88
CA TYR A 58 16.75 4.07 -1.58
C TYR A 58 16.05 3.55 -2.82
N ALA A 59 16.14 4.26 -3.95
CA ALA A 59 15.61 3.76 -5.23
C ALA A 59 16.33 2.47 -5.66
N VAL A 60 17.67 2.46 -5.59
CA VAL A 60 18.49 1.28 -5.91
C VAL A 60 18.29 0.15 -4.91
N ALA A 61 18.11 0.46 -3.62
CA ALA A 61 17.85 -0.52 -2.57
C ALA A 61 16.41 -1.09 -2.60
N SER A 62 15.49 -0.47 -3.34
CA SER A 62 14.06 -0.89 -3.37
C SER A 62 13.83 -2.36 -3.75
N PRO A 63 14.63 -3.02 -4.62
CA PRO A 63 14.48 -4.46 -4.88
C PRO A 63 14.65 -5.36 -3.65
N ALA A 64 15.31 -4.88 -2.57
CA ALA A 64 15.40 -5.62 -1.32
C ALA A 64 14.11 -5.56 -0.47
N PHE A 65 13.21 -4.60 -0.71
CA PHE A 65 11.99 -4.45 0.09
C PHE A 65 11.05 -5.66 0.07
N PRO A 66 10.83 -6.38 -1.04
CA PRO A 66 10.04 -7.61 -1.05
C PRO A 66 10.53 -8.62 -0.02
N LEU A 67 11.83 -8.85 0.04
CA LEU A 67 12.44 -9.79 0.98
C LEU A 67 12.29 -9.33 2.44
N LEU A 68 12.56 -8.06 2.70
CA LEU A 68 12.40 -7.47 4.03
C LEU A 68 10.95 -7.54 4.51
N ARG A 69 9.99 -7.22 3.63
CA ARG A 69 8.56 -7.31 3.95
C ARG A 69 8.11 -8.74 4.16
N LEU A 70 8.51 -9.66 3.28
CA LEU A 70 8.19 -11.07 3.42
C LEU A 70 8.73 -11.62 4.75
N ARG A 71 9.98 -11.30 5.09
CA ARG A 71 10.58 -11.67 6.39
C ARG A 71 9.77 -11.12 7.57
N ALA A 72 9.35 -9.85 7.50
CA ALA A 72 8.56 -9.21 8.56
C ALA A 72 7.15 -9.81 8.69
N MET A 73 6.53 -10.22 7.59
CA MET A 73 5.19 -10.81 7.55
C MET A 73 5.20 -12.31 7.90
N TRP A 74 6.33 -12.98 7.73
CA TRP A 74 6.45 -14.44 7.83
C TRP A 74 5.92 -15.05 9.12
N PRO A 75 6.19 -14.50 10.32
CA PRO A 75 5.63 -15.01 11.57
C PRO A 75 4.10 -15.03 11.57
N GLY A 76 3.48 -13.93 11.09
CA GLY A 76 2.03 -13.84 10.99
C GLY A 76 1.42 -14.79 9.95
N LEU A 77 2.09 -14.96 8.79
CA LEU A 77 1.62 -15.87 7.73
C LEU A 77 1.60 -17.33 8.21
N ARG A 78 2.57 -17.73 9.03
CA ARG A 78 2.64 -19.10 9.56
C ARG A 78 1.48 -19.50 10.46
N VAL A 79 0.93 -18.54 11.20
CA VAL A 79 -0.17 -18.76 12.15
C VAL A 79 -1.52 -18.30 11.64
N HIS A 80 -1.57 -17.77 10.39
CA HIS A 80 -2.80 -17.26 9.81
C HIS A 80 -3.82 -18.39 9.57
N PRO A 81 -5.11 -18.19 9.89
CA PRO A 81 -6.15 -19.20 9.64
C PRO A 81 -6.24 -19.66 8.17
N ALA A 82 -6.05 -18.74 7.23
CA ALA A 82 -6.05 -19.03 5.78
C ALA A 82 -4.70 -19.59 5.27
N ARG A 83 -3.87 -20.18 6.14
CA ARG A 83 -2.58 -20.78 5.74
C ARG A 83 -2.72 -21.83 4.64
N ALA A 84 -3.82 -22.58 4.63
CA ALA A 84 -4.10 -23.57 3.60
C ALA A 84 -4.29 -22.97 2.20
N GLU A 85 -4.68 -21.70 2.12
CA GLU A 85 -4.86 -20.97 0.86
C GLU A 85 -3.57 -20.32 0.34
N MET A 86 -2.47 -20.37 1.11
CA MET A 86 -1.20 -19.74 0.76
C MET A 86 -0.67 -20.14 -0.62
N PRO A 87 -0.75 -21.39 -1.11
CA PRO A 87 -0.30 -21.74 -2.45
C PRO A 87 -1.01 -20.93 -3.55
N VAL A 88 -2.29 -20.61 -3.34
CA VAL A 88 -3.09 -19.80 -4.29
C VAL A 88 -2.78 -18.31 -4.14
N ILE A 89 -2.56 -17.84 -2.91
CA ILE A 89 -2.33 -16.42 -2.59
C ILE A 89 -0.89 -16.01 -2.88
N ALA A 90 0.08 -16.90 -2.71
CA ALA A 90 1.50 -16.58 -2.81
C ALA A 90 1.94 -15.94 -4.14
N PRO A 91 1.48 -16.38 -5.31
CA PRO A 91 1.82 -15.73 -6.57
C PRO A 91 1.37 -14.26 -6.63
N LEU A 92 0.15 -13.98 -6.18
CA LEU A 92 -0.37 -12.61 -6.12
C LEU A 92 0.36 -11.78 -5.08
N LEU A 93 0.68 -12.37 -3.92
CA LEU A 93 1.50 -11.71 -2.90
C LEU A 93 2.89 -11.36 -3.44
N ALA A 94 3.56 -12.28 -4.13
CA ALA A 94 4.85 -12.03 -4.75
C ALA A 94 4.77 -10.90 -5.79
N LEU A 95 3.77 -10.95 -6.68
CA LEU A 95 3.53 -9.90 -7.67
C LEU A 95 3.33 -8.53 -7.00
N THR A 96 2.53 -8.45 -5.95
CA THR A 96 2.28 -7.19 -5.24
C THR A 96 3.52 -6.66 -4.52
N LEU A 97 4.35 -7.53 -3.97
CA LEU A 97 5.61 -7.14 -3.33
C LEU A 97 6.61 -6.58 -4.34
N VAL A 98 6.72 -7.21 -5.51
CA VAL A 98 7.57 -6.72 -6.61
C VAL A 98 7.05 -5.37 -7.12
N LEU A 99 5.74 -5.27 -7.33
CA LEU A 99 5.11 -4.02 -7.76
C LEU A 99 5.35 -2.88 -6.76
N ASP A 100 5.26 -3.17 -5.47
CA ASP A 100 5.58 -2.21 -4.40
C ASP A 100 7.05 -1.75 -4.48
N ALA A 101 7.98 -2.65 -4.76
CA ALA A 101 9.39 -2.29 -4.91
C ALA A 101 9.61 -1.34 -6.10
N VAL A 102 9.02 -1.66 -7.26
CA VAL A 102 9.07 -0.82 -8.46
C VAL A 102 8.42 0.55 -8.20
N ALA A 103 7.26 0.57 -7.55
CA ALA A 103 6.56 1.79 -7.20
C ALA A 103 7.40 2.69 -6.27
N GLN A 104 8.02 2.10 -5.25
CA GLN A 104 8.89 2.83 -4.33
C GLN A 104 10.16 3.32 -4.99
N ALA A 105 10.84 2.49 -5.80
CA ALA A 105 12.00 2.91 -6.58
C ALA A 105 11.66 4.14 -7.45
N THR A 106 10.54 4.06 -8.18
CA THR A 106 10.05 5.16 -9.02
C THR A 106 9.75 6.41 -8.20
N GLY A 107 9.12 6.25 -7.03
CA GLY A 107 8.79 7.36 -6.14
C GLY A 107 10.03 8.06 -5.56
N PHE A 108 11.02 7.29 -5.15
CA PHE A 108 12.29 7.85 -4.66
C PHE A 108 13.09 8.54 -5.77
N ALA A 109 13.19 7.92 -6.96
CA ALA A 109 13.99 8.46 -8.06
C ALA A 109 13.33 9.69 -8.71
N PHE A 110 12.03 9.60 -9.02
CA PHE A 110 11.34 10.57 -9.88
C PHE A 110 10.20 11.33 -9.18
N GLY A 111 9.96 11.06 -7.89
CA GLY A 111 8.87 11.66 -7.14
C GLY A 111 7.51 11.06 -7.46
N ALA A 112 6.47 11.57 -6.76
CA ALA A 112 5.10 11.08 -6.89
C ALA A 112 4.49 11.33 -8.26
N GLY A 113 4.86 12.41 -8.95
CA GLY A 113 4.15 12.87 -10.14
C GLY A 113 2.64 13.00 -9.84
N ARG A 114 1.79 12.43 -10.72
CA ARG A 114 0.32 12.42 -10.53
C ARG A 114 -0.17 11.22 -9.70
N SER A 115 0.71 10.42 -9.11
CA SER A 115 0.31 9.17 -8.45
C SER A 115 -0.55 9.40 -7.21
N ALA A 116 -0.32 10.47 -6.46
CA ALA A 116 -1.17 10.80 -5.30
C ALA A 116 -2.62 11.07 -5.72
N VAL A 117 -2.83 11.86 -6.77
CA VAL A 117 -4.16 12.14 -7.32
C VAL A 117 -4.81 10.86 -7.84
N LYS A 118 -4.06 10.07 -8.61
CA LYS A 118 -4.58 8.80 -9.14
C LYS A 118 -4.95 7.81 -8.03
N ALA A 119 -4.18 7.70 -6.96
CA ALA A 119 -4.53 6.88 -5.82
C ALA A 119 -5.81 7.37 -5.14
N GLY A 120 -5.94 8.69 -4.93
CA GLY A 120 -7.13 9.29 -4.32
C GLY A 120 -8.42 9.03 -5.13
N LEU A 121 -8.35 8.98 -6.46
CA LEU A 121 -9.52 8.67 -7.29
C LEU A 121 -10.09 7.27 -7.00
N TYR A 122 -9.24 6.28 -6.71
CA TYR A 122 -9.71 4.95 -6.30
C TYR A 122 -10.42 4.94 -4.93
N ASP A 123 -10.10 5.89 -4.07
CA ASP A 123 -10.76 6.04 -2.77
C ASP A 123 -12.08 6.82 -2.86
N LEU A 124 -12.17 7.75 -3.80
CA LEU A 124 -13.36 8.59 -4.02
C LEU A 124 -14.43 7.90 -4.87
N ASP A 125 -14.02 7.15 -5.90
CA ASP A 125 -14.92 6.45 -6.82
C ASP A 125 -14.57 4.96 -6.85
N ARG A 126 -15.13 4.20 -5.90
CA ARG A 126 -14.82 2.78 -5.69
C ARG A 126 -15.63 1.84 -6.55
N GLU A 127 -16.85 2.21 -6.91
CA GLU A 127 -17.80 1.33 -7.59
C GLU A 127 -17.25 0.71 -8.89
N PRO A 128 -16.60 1.46 -9.80
CA PRO A 128 -16.02 0.89 -11.02
C PRO A 128 -14.89 -0.12 -10.79
N HIS A 129 -14.40 -0.20 -9.55
CA HIS A 129 -13.26 -1.03 -9.15
C HIS A 129 -13.67 -2.29 -8.38
N LEU A 130 -14.99 -2.54 -8.28
CA LEU A 130 -15.58 -3.72 -7.65
C LEU A 130 -15.95 -4.75 -8.69
N ASP A 131 -15.80 -6.04 -8.34
CA ASP A 131 -16.42 -7.12 -9.10
C ASP A 131 -17.95 -7.15 -8.88
N ALA A 132 -18.65 -8.00 -9.63
CA ALA A 132 -20.09 -8.08 -9.58
C ALA A 132 -20.63 -8.49 -8.20
N ALA A 133 -19.93 -9.40 -7.50
CA ALA A 133 -20.36 -9.90 -6.20
C ALA A 133 -20.20 -8.82 -5.11
N ASP A 134 -19.07 -8.14 -5.09
CA ASP A 134 -18.82 -7.06 -4.13
C ASP A 134 -19.69 -5.84 -4.42
N ARG A 135 -19.94 -5.53 -5.69
CA ARG A 135 -20.88 -4.46 -6.07
C ARG A 135 -22.28 -4.74 -5.57
N ALA A 136 -22.81 -5.97 -5.75
CA ALA A 136 -24.11 -6.34 -5.23
C ALA A 136 -24.21 -6.21 -3.70
N ARG A 137 -23.14 -6.57 -2.97
CA ARG A 137 -23.07 -6.42 -1.50
C ARG A 137 -22.96 -4.97 -1.06
N PHE A 138 -22.43 -4.09 -1.90
CA PHE A 138 -22.26 -2.66 -1.59
C PHE A 138 -23.56 -1.90 -1.81
N MET A 139 -24.35 -2.30 -2.81
CA MET A 139 -25.61 -1.65 -3.17
C MET A 139 -26.81 -2.15 -2.35
N ALA A 140 -26.67 -3.27 -1.61
CA ALA A 140 -27.67 -3.81 -0.69
C ALA A 140 -27.54 -3.18 0.70
#